data_27cbfa6fa4773619f67b015e5095401f
#
_entry.id   27cbfa6fa4773619f67b015e5095401f
#
_cell.length_a   1.000
_cell.length_b   1.000
_cell.length_c   1.000
_cell.angle_alpha   90.00
_cell.angle_beta   90.00
_cell.angle_gamma   90.00
#
_symmetry.space_group_name_H-M   'P 1'
#
loop_
_entity.id
_entity.type
_entity.pdbx_description
1 polymer ?
#
loop_
_entity_poly.entity_id
_entity_poly.type
_entity_poly.pdbx_seq_one_letter_code
_entity_poly.pdbx_strand_id
1 'polypeptide(L)'
;MSGADHLDWGTEALWQQLEPLLPGLSVEVLPSCTSTNSLLLDRIRGINPARRQDWRPPGPQPTGPGRRQSDVQPKLLVAEHQTQGRGRQGKVWQSAAGASLTFSLALPLAPADWSGLSLAVGVALVDALDPPSAGRPLRLGLKWPNDLLLLDPPGSSPAAGQGPVGRKLGGILIETVMAGSQRMAVVGIGLNVLPQATDELSWGYGCLQELDPGLSAPATLARVAAPLVQALLRFERAGFAPSQAGFERRDVLRGRSVNTTLPSLPEGIADGVDAGGTLWLRVNGARVAVASGEVSLRLAPPTAGPDAAGDQAAAPC
;
A
#
# COMPACT_ATOMS: atom_id res chain seq x y z
N MET A 1 29.60 11.21 -19.14
CA MET A 1 28.62 10.30 -18.52
C MET A 1 28.70 10.56 -17.02
N SER A 2 27.76 11.38 -16.52
CA SER A 2 27.68 11.72 -15.10
C SER A 2 27.32 10.44 -14.35
N GLY A 3 28.14 10.05 -13.35
CA GLY A 3 27.80 8.97 -12.45
C GLY A 3 26.49 9.35 -11.76
N ALA A 4 25.49 8.49 -11.85
CA ALA A 4 24.29 8.65 -11.07
C ALA A 4 24.72 8.67 -9.59
N ASP A 5 24.55 9.80 -8.92
CA ASP A 5 24.75 9.90 -7.48
C ASP A 5 23.78 8.89 -6.82
N HIS A 6 24.33 7.80 -6.33
CA HIS A 6 23.55 6.84 -5.54
C HIS A 6 23.11 7.53 -4.25
N LEU A 7 21.82 7.36 -3.91
CA LEU A 7 21.30 7.89 -2.66
C LEU A 7 21.98 7.21 -1.47
N ASP A 8 22.33 8.00 -0.46
CA ASP A 8 22.76 7.43 0.82
C ASP A 8 21.52 6.91 1.58
N TRP A 9 21.38 5.60 1.64
CA TRP A 9 20.26 4.92 2.31
C TRP A 9 20.50 4.68 3.78
N GLY A 10 21.66 5.01 4.32
CA GLY A 10 21.99 4.77 5.72
C GLY A 10 21.76 3.29 6.14
N THR A 11 22.13 2.34 5.27
CA THR A 11 21.78 0.91 5.43
C THR A 11 22.26 0.32 6.75
N GLU A 12 23.40 0.76 7.25
CA GLU A 12 23.94 0.32 8.55
C GLU A 12 23.05 0.79 9.70
N ALA A 13 22.67 2.07 9.73
CA ALA A 13 21.78 2.60 10.76
C ALA A 13 20.39 1.96 10.70
N LEU A 14 19.89 1.72 9.50
CA LEU A 14 18.63 1.02 9.28
C LEU A 14 18.70 -0.42 9.79
N TRP A 15 19.79 -1.14 9.49
CA TRP A 15 19.99 -2.49 9.98
C TRP A 15 20.08 -2.53 11.52
N GLN A 16 20.87 -1.63 12.13
CA GLN A 16 20.97 -1.52 13.59
C GLN A 16 19.62 -1.24 14.27
N GLN A 17 18.76 -0.46 13.63
CA GLN A 17 17.42 -0.17 14.12
C GLN A 17 16.49 -1.40 14.06
N LEU A 18 16.60 -2.21 13.02
CA LEU A 18 15.63 -3.28 12.73
C LEU A 18 16.08 -4.67 13.21
N GLU A 19 17.37 -4.94 13.28
CA GLU A 19 17.91 -6.24 13.68
C GLU A 19 17.39 -6.72 15.06
N PRO A 20 17.29 -5.87 16.10
CA PRO A 20 16.71 -6.27 17.37
C PRO A 20 15.23 -6.69 17.30
N LEU A 21 14.50 -6.20 16.29
CA LEU A 21 13.10 -6.55 16.05
C LEU A 21 12.96 -7.78 15.14
N LEU A 22 13.91 -7.98 14.24
CA LEU A 22 13.95 -9.05 13.25
C LEU A 22 15.35 -9.68 13.20
N PRO A 23 15.68 -10.56 14.17
CA PRO A 23 17.01 -11.21 14.19
C PRO A 23 17.34 -11.92 12.88
N GLY A 24 18.55 -11.72 12.39
CA GLY A 24 19.02 -12.24 11.11
C GLY A 24 18.58 -11.45 9.88
N LEU A 25 18.03 -10.25 10.06
CA LEU A 25 17.66 -9.36 8.97
C LEU A 25 18.87 -9.04 8.08
N SER A 26 18.65 -9.08 6.77
CA SER A 26 19.55 -8.48 5.78
C SER A 26 18.87 -7.27 5.13
N VAL A 27 19.66 -6.22 4.88
CA VAL A 27 19.24 -4.99 4.17
C VAL A 27 20.02 -4.91 2.87
N GLU A 28 19.31 -4.75 1.76
CA GLU A 28 19.89 -4.68 0.42
C GLU A 28 19.27 -3.51 -0.34
N VAL A 29 20.13 -2.74 -1.02
CA VAL A 29 19.72 -1.65 -1.91
C VAL A 29 20.20 -1.96 -3.31
N LEU A 30 19.30 -1.90 -4.28
CA LEU A 30 19.60 -2.10 -5.69
C LEU A 30 19.34 -0.80 -6.46
N PRO A 31 20.25 -0.44 -7.40
CA PRO A 31 20.00 0.69 -8.30
C PRO A 31 18.75 0.47 -9.14
N SER A 32 18.50 -0.78 -9.57
CA SER A 32 17.32 -1.14 -10.35
C SER A 32 16.98 -2.61 -10.22
N CYS A 33 15.69 -2.93 -10.28
CA CYS A 33 15.20 -4.30 -10.43
C CYS A 33 13.84 -4.29 -11.17
N THR A 34 13.34 -5.45 -11.54
CA THR A 34 11.99 -5.55 -12.14
C THR A 34 10.92 -5.14 -11.13
N SER A 35 10.90 -5.79 -9.97
CA SER A 35 10.01 -5.50 -8.83
C SER A 35 10.63 -6.10 -7.57
N THR A 36 10.67 -5.34 -6.50
CA THR A 36 11.20 -5.78 -5.19
C THR A 36 10.43 -6.98 -4.65
N ASN A 37 9.08 -6.99 -4.77
CA ASN A 37 8.26 -8.15 -4.40
C ASN A 37 8.61 -9.37 -5.24
N SER A 38 8.63 -9.24 -6.58
CA SER A 38 8.91 -10.36 -7.46
C SER A 38 10.29 -10.96 -7.20
N LEU A 39 11.30 -10.11 -6.99
CA LEU A 39 12.66 -10.56 -6.72
C LEU A 39 12.76 -11.33 -5.40
N LEU A 40 12.11 -10.84 -4.33
CA LEU A 40 12.09 -11.56 -3.05
C LEU A 40 11.32 -12.88 -3.14
N LEU A 41 10.17 -12.90 -3.82
CA LEU A 41 9.40 -14.13 -4.04
C LEU A 41 10.21 -15.18 -4.81
N ASP A 42 10.91 -14.76 -5.88
CA ASP A 42 11.75 -15.64 -6.69
C ASP A 42 12.93 -16.21 -5.85
N ARG A 43 13.58 -15.36 -5.05
CA ARG A 43 14.68 -15.79 -4.14
C ARG A 43 14.19 -16.80 -3.10
N ILE A 44 13.02 -16.56 -2.49
CA ILE A 44 12.42 -17.48 -1.50
C ILE A 44 12.04 -18.82 -2.16
N ARG A 45 11.59 -18.80 -3.41
CA ARG A 45 11.31 -20.03 -4.19
C ARG A 45 12.56 -20.77 -4.65
N GLY A 46 13.75 -20.17 -4.50
CA GLY A 46 15.01 -20.69 -5.03
C GLY A 46 15.15 -20.52 -6.54
N ILE A 47 14.38 -19.60 -7.13
CA ILE A 47 14.46 -19.28 -8.56
C ILE A 47 15.58 -18.25 -8.74
N ASN A 48 16.62 -18.61 -9.50
CA ASN A 48 17.68 -17.66 -9.86
C ASN A 48 17.21 -16.82 -11.06
N PRO A 49 16.99 -15.49 -10.92
CA PRO A 49 16.54 -14.65 -12.03
C PRO A 49 17.51 -14.60 -13.21
N ALA A 50 18.82 -14.81 -12.98
CA ALA A 50 19.82 -14.87 -14.05
C ALA A 50 19.67 -16.12 -14.97
N ARG A 51 18.91 -17.11 -14.55
CA ARG A 51 18.65 -18.32 -15.35
C ARG A 51 17.35 -18.26 -16.17
N ARG A 52 16.59 -17.19 -16.12
CA ARG A 52 15.34 -17.07 -16.90
C ARG A 52 15.55 -17.02 -18.42
N GLN A 53 16.76 -16.68 -18.89
CA GLN A 53 17.05 -16.65 -20.35
C GLN A 53 17.37 -18.04 -20.93
N ASP A 54 17.68 -19.04 -20.09
CA ASP A 54 18.01 -20.42 -20.51
C ASP A 54 17.09 -21.45 -19.85
N TRP A 55 15.76 -21.20 -19.83
CA TRP A 55 14.84 -22.17 -19.23
C TRP A 55 14.84 -23.50 -19.98
N ARG A 56 15.49 -24.51 -19.40
CA ARG A 56 15.29 -25.93 -19.70
C ARG A 56 14.46 -26.53 -18.57
N PRO A 57 13.47 -27.41 -18.88
CA PRO A 57 12.74 -28.10 -17.83
C PRO A 57 13.72 -28.82 -16.93
N PRO A 58 13.60 -28.73 -15.61
CA PRO A 58 14.51 -29.38 -14.69
C PRO A 58 14.43 -30.90 -14.91
N GLY A 59 15.60 -31.51 -15.20
CA GLY A 59 15.78 -32.93 -15.01
C GLY A 59 15.50 -33.29 -13.54
N PRO A 60 15.43 -34.60 -13.18
CA PRO A 60 15.10 -35.02 -11.83
C PRO A 60 16.01 -34.28 -10.83
N GLN A 61 15.39 -33.51 -9.95
CA GLN A 61 16.08 -32.72 -8.92
C GLN A 61 16.75 -33.71 -7.95
N PRO A 62 18.04 -33.50 -7.59
CA PRO A 62 18.63 -34.26 -6.50
C PRO A 62 17.84 -33.95 -5.24
N THR A 63 17.25 -34.96 -4.65
CA THR A 63 16.64 -34.92 -3.32
C THR A 63 17.73 -34.80 -2.27
N GLY A 64 18.33 -33.60 -2.14
CA GLY A 64 19.27 -33.30 -1.07
C GLY A 64 18.50 -32.72 0.12
N PRO A 65 18.83 -33.10 1.36
CA PRO A 65 18.25 -32.50 2.54
C PRO A 65 18.73 -31.06 2.71
N GLY A 66 17.79 -30.10 2.88
CA GLY A 66 18.09 -28.82 3.44
C GLY A 66 18.06 -27.65 2.45
N ARG A 67 16.90 -26.99 2.37
CA ARG A 67 16.86 -25.55 2.03
C ARG A 67 17.80 -24.81 2.97
N ARG A 68 18.61 -23.91 2.42
CA ARG A 68 19.51 -23.10 3.24
C ARG A 68 18.69 -22.27 4.20
N GLN A 69 19.07 -22.20 5.46
CA GLN A 69 18.43 -21.40 6.50
C GLN A 69 18.26 -19.91 6.09
N SER A 70 19.11 -19.43 5.17
CA SER A 70 19.02 -18.09 4.58
C SER A 70 17.73 -17.79 3.80
N ASP A 71 16.99 -18.82 3.36
CA ASP A 71 15.79 -18.61 2.54
C ASP A 71 14.57 -18.15 3.36
N VAL A 72 14.63 -18.36 4.68
CA VAL A 72 13.57 -17.98 5.63
C VAL A 72 13.95 -16.79 6.54
N GLN A 73 15.15 -16.25 6.38
CA GLN A 73 15.59 -15.07 7.14
C GLN A 73 14.87 -13.79 6.63
N PRO A 74 14.58 -12.85 7.53
CA PRO A 74 14.01 -11.56 7.12
C PRO A 74 14.93 -10.82 6.14
N LYS A 75 14.32 -10.17 5.13
CA LYS A 75 15.06 -9.42 4.11
C LYS A 75 14.32 -8.13 3.79
N LEU A 76 15.00 -7.00 3.94
CA LEU A 76 14.55 -5.70 3.45
C LEU A 76 15.29 -5.41 2.13
N LEU A 77 14.53 -5.29 1.06
CA LEU A 77 15.02 -4.99 -0.28
C LEU A 77 14.48 -3.65 -0.75
N VAL A 78 15.36 -2.72 -1.04
CA VAL A 78 15.04 -1.41 -1.63
C VAL A 78 15.49 -1.40 -3.07
N ALA A 79 14.70 -0.79 -3.96
CA ALA A 79 15.13 -0.48 -5.32
C ALA A 79 14.96 1.01 -5.60
N GLU A 80 16.01 1.66 -6.09
CA GLU A 80 15.94 3.06 -6.51
C GLU A 80 15.02 3.23 -7.72
N HIS A 81 14.99 2.20 -8.59
CA HIS A 81 14.09 2.16 -9.74
C HIS A 81 13.53 0.75 -9.96
N GLN A 82 12.22 0.64 -10.20
CA GLN A 82 11.58 -0.59 -10.64
C GLN A 82 11.16 -0.48 -12.11
N THR A 83 11.64 -1.38 -12.97
CA THR A 83 11.32 -1.38 -14.40
C THR A 83 9.96 -2.01 -14.70
N GLN A 84 9.44 -2.85 -13.80
CA GLN A 84 8.15 -3.54 -13.91
C GLN A 84 7.48 -3.57 -12.54
N GLY A 85 7.35 -2.40 -11.90
CA GLY A 85 6.69 -2.27 -10.61
C GLY A 85 5.26 -2.80 -10.65
N ARG A 86 4.83 -3.50 -9.58
CA ARG A 86 3.54 -4.19 -9.51
C ARG A 86 2.65 -3.62 -8.44
N GLY A 87 1.38 -3.42 -8.78
CA GLY A 87 0.28 -3.20 -7.87
C GLY A 87 -0.66 -4.41 -7.83
N ARG A 88 -1.75 -4.30 -7.09
CA ARG A 88 -2.81 -5.33 -7.05
C ARG A 88 -3.50 -5.48 -8.40
N GLN A 89 -4.05 -6.67 -8.66
CA GLN A 89 -4.83 -6.99 -9.86
C GLN A 89 -4.09 -6.67 -11.17
N GLY A 90 -2.77 -6.88 -11.20
CA GLY A 90 -1.95 -6.65 -12.40
C GLY A 90 -1.72 -5.17 -12.76
N LYS A 91 -2.14 -4.23 -11.91
CA LYS A 91 -1.85 -2.80 -12.13
C LYS A 91 -0.34 -2.55 -12.05
N VAL A 92 0.14 -1.64 -12.89
CA VAL A 92 1.54 -1.23 -12.88
C VAL A 92 1.76 -0.19 -11.78
N TRP A 93 2.88 -0.32 -11.05
CA TRP A 93 3.42 0.73 -10.18
C TRP A 93 4.57 1.42 -10.92
N GLN A 94 4.40 2.70 -11.19
CA GLN A 94 5.45 3.52 -11.79
C GLN A 94 6.38 4.03 -10.68
N SER A 95 7.68 3.99 -10.92
CA SER A 95 8.70 4.52 -10.00
C SER A 95 9.78 5.26 -10.76
N ALA A 96 10.34 6.27 -10.14
CA ALA A 96 11.52 6.97 -10.64
C ALA A 96 12.55 7.13 -9.52
N ALA A 97 13.82 7.00 -9.87
CA ALA A 97 14.92 7.12 -8.92
C ALA A 97 14.87 8.45 -8.17
N GLY A 98 14.98 8.41 -6.85
CA GLY A 98 14.88 9.58 -5.97
C GLY A 98 13.47 10.13 -5.78
N ALA A 99 12.58 9.97 -6.75
CA ALA A 99 11.21 10.50 -6.68
C ALA A 99 10.19 9.50 -6.13
N SER A 100 10.56 8.23 -6.03
CA SER A 100 9.74 7.18 -5.41
C SER A 100 10.56 6.42 -4.38
N LEU A 101 9.93 6.04 -3.27
CA LEU A 101 10.44 5.02 -2.36
C LEU A 101 9.76 3.71 -2.72
N THR A 102 10.54 2.71 -3.17
CA THR A 102 10.05 1.37 -3.45
C THR A 102 10.88 0.34 -2.70
N PHE A 103 10.22 -0.41 -1.84
CA PHE A 103 10.88 -1.47 -1.07
C PHE A 103 9.93 -2.61 -0.75
N SER A 104 10.48 -3.75 -0.39
CA SER A 104 9.74 -4.90 0.12
C SER A 104 10.45 -5.49 1.31
N LEU A 105 9.67 -5.86 2.33
CA LEU A 105 10.12 -6.61 3.49
C LEU A 105 9.59 -8.04 3.39
N ALA A 106 10.48 -9.02 3.32
CA ALA A 106 10.14 -10.42 3.44
C ALA A 106 10.45 -10.91 4.86
N LEU A 107 9.50 -11.58 5.49
CA LEU A 107 9.69 -12.17 6.82
C LEU A 107 8.77 -13.38 7.00
N PRO A 108 9.15 -14.35 7.86
CA PRO A 108 8.21 -15.37 8.30
C PRO A 108 7.07 -14.71 9.09
N LEU A 109 5.83 -15.08 8.77
CA LEU A 109 4.65 -14.57 9.46
C LEU A 109 3.56 -15.66 9.44
N ALA A 110 2.90 -15.89 10.57
CA ALA A 110 1.89 -16.93 10.72
C ALA A 110 0.69 -16.45 11.55
N PRO A 111 0.01 -15.36 11.18
CA PRO A 111 -1.19 -14.92 11.87
C PRO A 111 -2.32 -15.93 11.71
N ALA A 112 -3.23 -15.99 12.67
CA ALA A 112 -4.43 -16.85 12.59
C ALA A 112 -5.34 -16.46 11.41
N ASP A 113 -5.43 -15.15 11.10
CA ASP A 113 -6.14 -14.58 9.96
C ASP A 113 -5.28 -13.50 9.30
N TRP A 114 -5.21 -13.51 7.98
CA TRP A 114 -4.47 -12.53 7.16
C TRP A 114 -5.30 -11.29 6.81
N SER A 115 -6.59 -11.32 7.09
CA SER A 115 -7.51 -10.24 6.79
C SER A 115 -7.09 -8.95 7.52
N GLY A 116 -7.15 -7.82 6.83
CA GLY A 116 -6.78 -6.52 7.41
C GLY A 116 -5.27 -6.26 7.54
N LEU A 117 -4.36 -7.19 7.16
CA LEU A 117 -2.91 -6.95 7.26
C LEU A 117 -2.48 -5.70 6.49
N SER A 118 -2.99 -5.51 5.27
CA SER A 118 -2.69 -4.33 4.46
C SER A 118 -3.16 -3.03 5.13
N LEU A 119 -4.29 -3.09 5.85
CA LEU A 119 -4.81 -1.93 6.60
C LEU A 119 -3.94 -1.62 7.82
N ALA A 120 -3.51 -2.66 8.56
CA ALA A 120 -2.60 -2.49 9.71
C ALA A 120 -1.27 -1.87 9.28
N VAL A 121 -0.70 -2.34 8.15
CA VAL A 121 0.48 -1.74 7.53
C VAL A 121 0.21 -0.29 7.14
N GLY A 122 -0.91 -0.01 6.48
CA GLY A 122 -1.32 1.34 6.09
C GLY A 122 -1.36 2.29 7.29
N VAL A 123 -1.99 1.88 8.40
CA VAL A 123 -2.06 2.67 9.64
C VAL A 123 -0.65 2.97 10.17
N ALA A 124 0.23 1.97 10.23
CA ALA A 124 1.60 2.17 10.72
C ALA A 124 2.39 3.19 9.88
N LEU A 125 2.25 3.12 8.55
CA LEU A 125 2.92 4.05 7.63
C LEU A 125 2.40 5.48 7.79
N VAL A 126 1.07 5.67 7.78
CA VAL A 126 0.52 7.02 7.86
C VAL A 126 0.68 7.64 9.24
N ASP A 127 0.65 6.86 10.33
CA ASP A 127 0.89 7.36 11.68
C ASP A 127 2.38 7.72 11.90
N ALA A 128 3.30 7.02 11.24
CA ALA A 128 4.72 7.39 11.26
C ALA A 128 5.02 8.67 10.47
N LEU A 129 4.35 8.88 9.34
CA LEU A 129 4.59 10.02 8.44
C LEU A 129 3.81 11.28 8.86
N ASP A 130 2.62 11.11 9.38
CA ASP A 130 1.67 12.16 9.80
C ASP A 130 1.05 11.81 11.15
N PRO A 131 1.84 11.86 12.26
CA PRO A 131 1.35 11.46 13.57
C PRO A 131 0.16 12.33 14.02
N PRO A 132 -0.89 11.72 14.60
CA PRO A 132 -2.00 12.45 15.16
C PRO A 132 -1.52 13.46 16.22
N SER A 133 -1.96 14.71 16.09
CA SER A 133 -1.62 15.79 17.02
C SER A 133 -2.86 16.64 17.30
N ALA A 134 -3.03 17.09 18.52
CA ALA A 134 -4.16 17.93 18.91
C ALA A 134 -4.18 19.24 18.11
N GLY A 135 -5.34 19.57 17.55
CA GLY A 135 -5.56 20.80 16.79
C GLY A 135 -4.98 20.81 15.37
N ARG A 136 -4.28 19.76 14.93
CA ARG A 136 -3.79 19.64 13.55
C ARG A 136 -4.63 18.63 12.76
N PRO A 137 -5.22 19.01 11.62
CA PRO A 137 -5.92 18.06 10.77
C PRO A 137 -4.94 17.04 10.20
N LEU A 138 -5.39 15.80 10.05
CA LEU A 138 -4.64 14.76 9.38
C LEU A 138 -4.52 15.09 7.90
N ARG A 139 -3.32 14.92 7.36
CA ARG A 139 -2.99 15.15 5.95
C ARG A 139 -2.87 13.85 5.16
N LEU A 140 -2.75 12.70 5.85
CA LEU A 140 -2.71 11.40 5.21
C LEU A 140 -3.97 10.60 5.55
N GLY A 141 -4.58 10.02 4.52
CA GLY A 141 -5.75 9.16 4.61
C GLY A 141 -5.47 7.75 4.08
N LEU A 142 -6.36 6.83 4.41
CA LEU A 142 -6.32 5.45 3.95
C LEU A 142 -7.57 5.14 3.13
N LYS A 143 -7.35 4.58 1.96
CA LYS A 143 -8.42 4.07 1.12
C LYS A 143 -8.34 2.54 1.09
N TRP A 144 -9.39 1.91 1.59
CA TRP A 144 -9.50 0.45 1.52
C TRP A 144 -9.34 -0.06 0.08
N PRO A 145 -8.63 -1.16 -0.17
CA PRO A 145 -8.00 -2.01 0.85
C PRO A 145 -6.51 -1.72 1.08
N ASN A 146 -5.84 -0.86 0.31
CA ASN A 146 -4.38 -0.81 0.30
C ASN A 146 -3.76 0.51 -0.20
N ASP A 147 -4.55 1.56 -0.42
CA ASP A 147 -4.02 2.83 -0.93
C ASP A 147 -3.82 3.85 0.21
N LEU A 148 -2.71 4.57 0.13
CA LEU A 148 -2.42 5.76 0.94
C LEU A 148 -2.73 7.00 0.09
N LEU A 149 -3.41 7.96 0.68
CA LEU A 149 -3.77 9.22 0.02
C LEU A 149 -3.18 10.41 0.78
N LEU A 150 -2.73 11.40 0.01
CA LEU A 150 -2.47 12.75 0.51
C LEU A 150 -3.77 13.54 0.43
N LEU A 151 -4.27 13.96 1.60
CA LEU A 151 -5.50 14.76 1.70
C LEU A 151 -5.20 16.22 1.38
N ASP A 152 -6.08 16.84 0.63
CA ASP A 152 -5.97 18.27 0.36
C ASP A 152 -6.26 19.08 1.63
N PRO A 153 -5.65 20.27 1.77
CA PRO A 153 -5.91 21.13 2.92
C PRO A 153 -7.39 21.47 3.03
N PRO A 154 -7.92 21.66 4.26
CA PRO A 154 -9.30 22.12 4.43
C PRO A 154 -9.55 23.41 3.64
N GLY A 155 -10.65 23.44 2.88
CA GLY A 155 -11.03 24.58 2.05
C GLY A 155 -10.47 24.59 0.62
N SER A 156 -9.59 23.67 0.25
CA SER A 156 -9.07 23.52 -1.12
C SER A 156 -9.91 22.57 -1.98
N SER A 157 -10.92 21.91 -1.41
CA SER A 157 -11.78 20.98 -2.15
C SER A 157 -12.66 21.73 -3.15
N PRO A 158 -12.85 21.20 -4.37
CA PRO A 158 -13.95 21.62 -5.22
C PRO A 158 -15.28 21.42 -4.49
N ALA A 159 -16.28 22.22 -4.85
CA ALA A 159 -17.59 22.33 -4.20
C ALA A 159 -18.13 21.02 -3.65
N ALA A 160 -18.77 21.09 -2.47
CA ALA A 160 -19.30 19.96 -1.70
C ALA A 160 -19.95 18.88 -2.59
N GLY A 161 -19.41 17.67 -2.53
CA GLY A 161 -19.94 16.49 -3.23
C GLY A 161 -19.18 16.06 -4.49
N GLN A 162 -18.20 16.80 -4.98
CA GLN A 162 -17.56 16.50 -6.26
C GLN A 162 -16.03 16.41 -6.12
N GLY A 163 -15.49 15.22 -6.28
CA GLY A 163 -14.07 14.99 -6.47
C GLY A 163 -13.42 14.05 -5.45
N PRO A 164 -12.18 13.60 -5.74
CA PRO A 164 -11.42 12.74 -4.83
C PRO A 164 -11.12 13.49 -3.53
N VAL A 165 -11.20 12.75 -2.40
CA VAL A 165 -10.91 13.25 -1.05
C VAL A 165 -9.45 13.58 -0.87
N GLY A 166 -8.62 13.20 -1.84
CA GLY A 166 -7.18 13.34 -1.81
C GLY A 166 -6.57 12.67 -3.04
N ARG A 167 -5.25 12.77 -3.15
CA ARG A 167 -4.45 12.29 -4.27
C ARG A 167 -3.66 11.06 -3.85
N LYS A 168 -3.43 10.12 -4.76
CA LYS A 168 -2.70 8.89 -4.46
C LYS A 168 -1.25 9.18 -4.07
N LEU A 169 -0.90 8.86 -2.85
CA LEU A 169 0.44 8.96 -2.29
C LEU A 169 1.21 7.66 -2.42
N GLY A 170 0.53 6.52 -2.25
CA GLY A 170 1.20 5.25 -2.25
C GLY A 170 0.27 4.05 -2.28
N GLY A 171 0.88 2.87 -2.26
CA GLY A 171 0.15 1.60 -2.23
C GLY A 171 0.95 0.49 -1.56
N ILE A 172 0.21 -0.50 -1.08
CA ILE A 172 0.74 -1.68 -0.38
C ILE A 172 0.37 -2.92 -1.18
N LEU A 173 1.34 -3.81 -1.41
CA LEU A 173 1.15 -5.09 -2.06
C LEU A 173 1.71 -6.21 -1.18
N ILE A 174 0.82 -7.02 -0.61
CA ILE A 174 1.21 -8.15 0.23
C ILE A 174 1.00 -9.45 -0.54
N GLU A 175 2.06 -10.24 -0.63
CA GLU A 175 2.05 -11.56 -1.24
C GLU A 175 2.65 -12.57 -0.25
N THR A 176 2.25 -13.82 -0.34
CA THR A 176 2.81 -14.88 0.51
C THR A 176 3.38 -16.01 -0.33
N VAL A 177 4.39 -16.70 0.23
CA VAL A 177 5.03 -17.85 -0.41
C VAL A 177 5.45 -18.85 0.65
N MET A 178 5.41 -20.14 0.31
CA MET A 178 5.92 -21.17 1.20
C MET A 178 7.42 -21.38 1.00
N ALA A 179 8.17 -21.33 2.10
CA ALA A 179 9.58 -21.70 2.18
C ALA A 179 9.71 -22.98 3.01
N GLY A 180 9.57 -24.14 2.37
CA GLY A 180 9.39 -25.41 3.08
C GLY A 180 8.03 -25.43 3.81
N SER A 181 8.05 -25.67 5.11
CA SER A 181 6.86 -25.62 5.98
C SER A 181 6.52 -24.22 6.48
N GLN A 182 7.40 -23.23 6.28
CA GLN A 182 7.24 -21.88 6.79
C GLN A 182 6.61 -20.96 5.74
N ARG A 183 5.59 -20.19 6.13
CA ARG A 183 5.00 -19.18 5.27
C ARG A 183 5.76 -17.86 5.43
N MET A 184 6.19 -17.32 4.32
CA MET A 184 6.83 -16.00 4.24
C MET A 184 5.82 -14.98 3.71
N ALA A 185 5.70 -13.85 4.38
CA ALA A 185 5.04 -12.68 3.84
C ALA A 185 6.06 -11.81 3.09
N VAL A 186 5.68 -11.28 1.94
CA VAL A 186 6.42 -10.26 1.20
C VAL A 186 5.55 -9.02 1.14
N VAL A 187 5.92 -8.01 1.90
CA VAL A 187 5.19 -6.76 2.08
C VAL A 187 5.86 -5.68 1.25
N GLY A 188 5.29 -5.40 0.08
CA GLY A 188 5.77 -4.37 -0.84
C GLY A 188 5.09 -3.04 -0.58
N ILE A 189 5.87 -1.99 -0.57
CA ILE A 189 5.45 -0.60 -0.33
C ILE A 189 6.02 0.28 -1.43
N GLY A 190 5.13 1.05 -2.07
CA GLY A 190 5.48 2.11 -2.98
C GLY A 190 4.92 3.43 -2.47
N LEU A 191 5.78 4.45 -2.32
CA LEU A 191 5.40 5.80 -1.92
C LEU A 191 5.96 6.81 -2.91
N ASN A 192 5.15 7.78 -3.28
CA ASN A 192 5.57 8.94 -4.04
C ASN A 192 6.26 9.93 -3.11
N VAL A 193 7.51 10.28 -3.39
CA VAL A 193 8.31 11.18 -2.54
C VAL A 193 8.38 12.57 -3.12
N LEU A 194 8.77 12.69 -4.39
CA LEU A 194 8.90 13.97 -5.10
C LEU A 194 7.77 14.12 -6.13
N PRO A 195 7.47 15.37 -6.55
CA PRO A 195 6.56 15.61 -7.64
C PRO A 195 7.04 14.92 -8.94
N GLN A 196 6.10 14.30 -9.64
CA GLN A 196 6.33 13.71 -10.96
C GLN A 196 5.20 14.08 -11.89
N ALA A 197 5.53 14.33 -13.16
CA ALA A 197 4.52 14.39 -14.20
C ALA A 197 4.04 12.93 -14.47
N THR A 198 2.82 12.65 -14.11
CA THR A 198 2.20 11.33 -14.37
C THR A 198 0.91 11.55 -15.10
N ASP A 199 0.78 10.89 -16.25
CA ASP A 199 -0.48 10.83 -16.96
C ASP A 199 -1.41 9.84 -16.24
N GLU A 200 -2.65 10.29 -15.94
CA GLU A 200 -3.81 9.44 -15.62
C GLU A 200 -3.79 8.57 -14.35
N LEU A 201 -3.63 9.17 -13.19
CA LEU A 201 -4.13 8.53 -11.97
C LEU A 201 -5.58 8.99 -11.71
N SER A 202 -6.53 8.06 -11.64
CA SER A 202 -7.97 8.36 -11.37
C SER A 202 -8.22 9.12 -10.05
N TRP A 203 -7.21 9.14 -9.15
CA TRP A 203 -7.20 9.85 -7.87
C TRP A 203 -6.19 11.01 -7.85
N GLY A 204 -5.58 11.38 -8.98
CA GLY A 204 -4.49 12.34 -9.03
C GLY A 204 -3.22 11.82 -8.32
N TYR A 205 -2.13 12.56 -8.45
CA TYR A 205 -0.82 12.25 -7.87
C TYR A 205 -0.55 13.15 -6.67
N GLY A 206 -0.24 12.55 -5.52
CA GLY A 206 0.27 13.23 -4.34
C GLY A 206 1.65 12.71 -3.97
N CYS A 207 2.49 13.53 -3.38
CA CYS A 207 3.83 13.14 -2.94
C CYS A 207 4.14 13.65 -1.51
N LEU A 208 5.13 13.01 -0.86
CA LEU A 208 5.50 13.30 0.53
C LEU A 208 6.07 14.70 0.72
N GLN A 209 6.73 15.27 -0.28
CA GLN A 209 7.25 16.64 -0.19
C GLN A 209 6.15 17.69 -0.03
N GLU A 210 4.92 17.40 -0.43
CA GLU A 210 3.78 18.28 -0.17
C GLU A 210 3.34 18.25 1.31
N LEU A 211 3.70 17.19 2.04
CA LEU A 211 3.49 17.08 3.48
C LEU A 211 4.67 17.68 4.26
N ASP A 212 5.88 17.33 3.87
CA ASP A 212 7.14 17.76 4.49
C ASP A 212 8.24 17.88 3.40
N PRO A 213 8.62 19.11 3.01
CA PRO A 213 9.61 19.35 1.97
C PRO A 213 11.00 18.73 2.25
N GLY A 214 11.31 18.42 3.51
CA GLY A 214 12.56 17.78 3.92
C GLY A 214 12.61 16.27 3.71
N LEU A 215 11.50 15.62 3.33
CA LEU A 215 11.48 14.18 3.14
C LEU A 215 12.14 13.77 1.82
N SER A 216 13.11 12.88 1.93
CA SER A 216 13.70 12.10 0.83
C SER A 216 13.28 10.64 0.92
N ALA A 217 13.54 9.84 -0.12
CA ALA A 217 13.24 8.40 -0.09
C ALA A 217 13.99 7.68 1.05
N PRO A 218 15.32 7.89 1.28
CA PRO A 218 16.01 7.30 2.43
C PRO A 218 15.45 7.77 3.78
N ALA A 219 15.19 9.07 3.96
CA ALA A 219 14.63 9.60 5.20
C ALA A 219 13.23 9.05 5.49
N THR A 220 12.42 8.88 4.44
CA THR A 220 11.11 8.25 4.54
C THR A 220 11.23 6.79 4.98
N LEU A 221 12.13 6.01 4.39
CA LEU A 221 12.36 4.62 4.77
C LEU A 221 12.80 4.51 6.24
N ALA A 222 13.78 5.29 6.67
CA ALA A 222 14.26 5.32 8.05
C ALA A 222 13.11 5.63 9.04
N ARG A 223 12.18 6.51 8.65
CA ARG A 223 11.03 6.90 9.49
C ARG A 223 9.96 5.83 9.60
N VAL A 224 9.71 5.05 8.52
CA VAL A 224 8.61 4.08 8.50
C VAL A 224 9.01 2.65 8.81
N ALA A 225 10.30 2.29 8.72
CA ALA A 225 10.74 0.91 8.76
C ALA A 225 10.47 0.22 10.11
N ALA A 226 10.85 0.82 11.24
CA ALA A 226 10.60 0.22 12.55
C ALA A 226 9.09 0.19 12.91
N PRO A 227 8.30 1.26 12.70
CA PRO A 227 6.84 1.19 12.84
C PRO A 227 6.18 0.09 12.01
N LEU A 228 6.63 -0.11 10.75
CA LEU A 228 6.16 -1.20 9.90
C LEU A 228 6.43 -2.56 10.52
N VAL A 229 7.68 -2.83 10.92
CA VAL A 229 8.05 -4.11 11.55
C VAL A 229 7.23 -4.36 12.81
N GLN A 230 7.11 -3.37 13.68
CA GLN A 230 6.32 -3.46 14.91
C GLN A 230 4.84 -3.76 14.63
N ALA A 231 4.27 -3.16 13.57
CA ALA A 231 2.90 -3.42 13.17
C ALA A 231 2.72 -4.86 12.66
N LEU A 232 3.67 -5.39 11.88
CA LEU A 232 3.64 -6.77 11.39
C LEU A 232 3.71 -7.78 12.53
N LEU A 233 4.64 -7.59 13.48
CA LEU A 233 4.78 -8.45 14.65
C LEU A 233 3.57 -8.36 15.62
N ARG A 234 2.94 -7.18 15.70
CA ARG A 234 1.69 -7.01 16.46
C ARG A 234 0.53 -7.70 15.77
N PHE A 235 0.44 -7.55 14.44
CA PHE A 235 -0.60 -8.19 13.64
C PHE A 235 -0.53 -9.71 13.72
N GLU A 236 0.66 -10.31 13.67
CA GLU A 236 0.83 -11.76 13.83
C GLU A 236 0.18 -12.28 15.12
N ARG A 237 0.30 -11.53 16.20
CA ARG A 237 -0.21 -11.93 17.53
C ARG A 237 -1.68 -11.60 17.76
N ALA A 238 -2.18 -10.50 17.21
CA ALA A 238 -3.48 -9.93 17.59
C ALA A 238 -4.39 -9.59 16.41
N GLY A 239 -4.00 -9.90 15.18
CA GLY A 239 -4.76 -9.56 13.97
C GLY A 239 -4.93 -8.06 13.76
N PHE A 240 -5.97 -7.67 13.06
CA PHE A 240 -6.22 -6.27 12.69
C PHE A 240 -6.85 -5.43 13.81
N ALA A 241 -7.59 -6.04 14.73
CA ALA A 241 -8.37 -5.34 15.75
C ALA A 241 -7.62 -4.19 16.47
N PRO A 242 -6.32 -4.32 16.86
CA PRO A 242 -5.59 -3.21 17.48
C PRO A 242 -5.37 -2.00 16.56
N SER A 243 -5.46 -2.17 15.24
CA SER A 243 -5.29 -1.11 14.26
C SER A 243 -6.59 -0.50 13.76
N GLN A 244 -7.74 -1.08 14.12
CA GLN A 244 -9.06 -0.67 13.62
C GLN A 244 -9.34 0.82 13.90
N ALA A 245 -9.19 1.28 15.13
CA ALA A 245 -9.43 2.68 15.49
C ALA A 245 -8.47 3.65 14.76
N GLY A 246 -7.23 3.21 14.48
CA GLY A 246 -6.26 3.95 13.65
C GLY A 246 -6.76 4.09 12.22
N PHE A 247 -7.25 3.02 11.63
CA PHE A 247 -7.82 3.04 10.29
C PHE A 247 -9.08 3.91 10.22
N GLU A 248 -10.01 3.76 11.17
CA GLU A 248 -11.27 4.53 11.19
C GLU A 248 -11.06 6.05 11.19
N ARG A 249 -10.02 6.52 11.88
CA ARG A 249 -9.66 7.96 11.88
C ARG A 249 -9.16 8.46 10.54
N ARG A 250 -8.69 7.55 9.66
CA ARG A 250 -8.06 7.87 8.38
C ARG A 250 -8.85 7.34 7.18
N ASP A 251 -9.98 6.67 7.42
CA ASP A 251 -10.82 6.09 6.36
C ASP A 251 -11.47 7.18 5.52
N VAL A 252 -10.97 7.32 4.29
CA VAL A 252 -11.47 8.32 3.34
C VAL A 252 -12.79 7.93 2.67
N LEU A 253 -13.22 6.70 2.82
CA LEU A 253 -14.43 6.20 2.17
C LEU A 253 -15.66 6.24 3.09
N ARG A 254 -15.47 6.24 4.40
CA ARG A 254 -16.58 6.13 5.36
C ARG A 254 -17.65 7.19 5.12
N GLY A 255 -18.90 6.75 5.00
CA GLY A 255 -20.07 7.59 4.75
C GLY A 255 -20.22 8.05 3.30
N ARG A 256 -19.37 7.63 2.38
CA ARG A 256 -19.40 8.04 0.97
C ARG A 256 -19.98 6.97 0.09
N SER A 257 -20.63 7.42 -1.00
CA SER A 257 -21.04 6.53 -2.08
C SER A 257 -19.83 6.02 -2.84
N VAL A 258 -19.75 4.70 -3.04
CA VAL A 258 -18.64 4.02 -3.70
C VAL A 258 -19.16 3.03 -4.73
N ASN A 259 -18.47 2.93 -5.85
CA ASN A 259 -18.69 1.90 -6.86
C ASN A 259 -17.75 0.73 -6.63
N THR A 260 -18.24 -0.47 -6.86
CA THR A 260 -17.43 -1.69 -6.81
C THR A 260 -17.28 -2.31 -8.20
N THR A 261 -16.39 -3.26 -8.34
CA THR A 261 -16.27 -4.07 -9.56
C THR A 261 -17.10 -5.36 -9.51
N LEU A 262 -17.84 -5.60 -8.42
CA LEU A 262 -18.69 -6.77 -8.27
C LEU A 262 -20.02 -6.54 -8.99
N PRO A 263 -20.40 -7.37 -9.97
CA PRO A 263 -21.70 -7.22 -10.66
C PRO A 263 -22.91 -7.32 -9.72
N SER A 264 -22.79 -8.13 -8.66
CA SER A 264 -23.84 -8.31 -7.65
C SER A 264 -23.95 -7.16 -6.64
N LEU A 265 -22.96 -6.26 -6.62
CA LEU A 265 -22.88 -5.16 -5.66
C LEU A 265 -22.20 -3.96 -6.33
N PRO A 266 -22.81 -3.35 -7.37
CA PRO A 266 -22.16 -2.33 -8.19
C PRO A 266 -21.87 -1.03 -7.42
N GLU A 267 -22.72 -0.69 -6.42
CA GLU A 267 -22.59 0.54 -5.63
C GLU A 267 -23.11 0.38 -4.20
N GLY A 268 -22.72 1.28 -3.31
CA GLY A 268 -23.17 1.34 -1.93
C GLY A 268 -22.51 2.49 -1.16
N ILE A 269 -22.96 2.70 0.06
CA ILE A 269 -22.36 3.68 0.98
C ILE A 269 -21.36 2.94 1.88
N ALA A 270 -20.10 3.35 1.87
CA ALA A 270 -19.07 2.74 2.72
C ALA A 270 -19.41 2.97 4.21
N ASP A 271 -19.47 1.87 4.97
CA ASP A 271 -19.86 1.86 6.39
C ASP A 271 -18.70 1.48 7.32
N GLY A 272 -17.47 1.70 6.85
CA GLY A 272 -16.25 1.40 7.59
C GLY A 272 -15.86 -0.08 7.54
N VAL A 273 -14.90 -0.46 8.39
CA VAL A 273 -14.38 -1.83 8.47
C VAL A 273 -14.68 -2.45 9.83
N ASP A 274 -14.82 -3.77 9.86
CA ASP A 274 -14.93 -4.52 11.12
C ASP A 274 -13.54 -4.83 11.74
N ALA A 275 -13.55 -5.54 12.87
CA ALA A 275 -12.33 -5.94 13.58
C ALA A 275 -11.42 -6.90 12.80
N GLY A 276 -11.92 -7.52 11.74
CA GLY A 276 -11.14 -8.32 10.78
C GLY A 276 -10.61 -7.52 9.59
N GLY A 277 -11.01 -6.24 9.45
CA GLY A 277 -10.64 -5.42 8.29
C GLY A 277 -11.52 -5.63 7.07
N THR A 278 -12.65 -6.34 7.20
CA THR A 278 -13.67 -6.47 6.16
C THR A 278 -14.38 -5.14 5.97
N LEU A 279 -14.44 -4.65 4.74
CA LEU A 279 -15.24 -3.47 4.42
C LEU A 279 -16.72 -3.82 4.40
N TRP A 280 -17.54 -2.94 4.97
CA TRP A 280 -18.99 -3.02 4.91
C TRP A 280 -19.56 -1.90 4.05
N LEU A 281 -20.53 -2.24 3.21
CA LEU A 281 -21.32 -1.29 2.45
C LEU A 281 -22.78 -1.33 2.91
N ARG A 282 -23.43 -0.18 2.94
CA ARG A 282 -24.88 -0.09 3.06
C ARG A 282 -25.50 0.01 1.68
N VAL A 283 -26.42 -0.92 1.38
CA VAL A 283 -27.15 -1.02 0.12
C VAL A 283 -28.62 -1.26 0.46
N ASN A 284 -29.50 -0.36 0.06
CA ASN A 284 -30.95 -0.45 0.35
C ASN A 284 -31.27 -0.71 1.83
N GLY A 285 -30.51 -0.08 2.74
CA GLY A 285 -30.68 -0.23 4.19
C GLY A 285 -30.02 -1.47 4.80
N ALA A 286 -29.53 -2.43 4.02
CA ALA A 286 -28.81 -3.60 4.49
C ALA A 286 -27.30 -3.38 4.50
N ARG A 287 -26.58 -4.01 5.44
CA ARG A 287 -25.10 -4.09 5.45
C ARG A 287 -24.66 -5.32 4.68
N VAL A 288 -23.73 -5.09 3.73
CA VAL A 288 -23.16 -6.14 2.89
C VAL A 288 -21.64 -6.11 3.03
N ALA A 289 -21.07 -7.28 3.33
CA ALA A 289 -19.61 -7.44 3.45
C ALA A 289 -18.95 -7.47 2.07
N VAL A 290 -17.79 -6.84 1.96
CA VAL A 290 -16.98 -6.82 0.75
C VAL A 290 -15.65 -7.53 1.02
N ALA A 291 -15.41 -8.66 0.35
CA ALA A 291 -14.18 -9.43 0.49
C ALA A 291 -12.98 -8.72 -0.19
N SER A 292 -11.82 -8.79 0.45
CA SER A 292 -10.63 -7.99 0.10
C SER A 292 -9.96 -8.34 -1.23
N GLY A 293 -10.27 -9.47 -1.83
CA GLY A 293 -9.59 -9.94 -3.06
C GLY A 293 -10.18 -9.40 -4.37
N GLU A 294 -11.44 -9.00 -4.36
CA GLU A 294 -12.26 -8.94 -5.57
C GLU A 294 -12.69 -7.52 -5.99
N VAL A 295 -12.42 -6.48 -5.19
CA VAL A 295 -13.04 -5.16 -5.39
C VAL A 295 -12.04 -4.03 -5.52
N SER A 296 -12.21 -3.22 -6.55
CA SER A 296 -11.61 -1.89 -6.69
C SER A 296 -12.67 -0.84 -6.39
N LEU A 297 -12.59 -0.18 -5.24
CA LEU A 297 -13.54 0.86 -4.88
C LEU A 297 -13.17 2.19 -5.54
N ARG A 298 -14.19 2.89 -6.02
CA ARG A 298 -14.11 4.25 -6.56
C ARG A 298 -15.23 5.07 -5.94
N LEU A 299 -14.99 6.38 -5.75
CA LEU A 299 -16.09 7.27 -5.40
C LEU A 299 -17.10 7.28 -6.56
N ALA A 300 -18.38 7.14 -6.23
CA ALA A 300 -19.44 7.35 -7.20
C ALA A 300 -19.48 8.83 -7.59
N PRO A 301 -19.84 9.16 -8.84
CA PRO A 301 -20.14 10.53 -9.20
C PRO A 301 -21.31 11.04 -8.34
N PRO A 302 -21.39 12.34 -8.03
CA PRO A 302 -22.52 12.89 -7.32
C PRO A 302 -23.80 12.57 -8.10
N THR A 303 -24.79 12.00 -7.43
CA THR A 303 -26.12 11.85 -8.01
C THR A 303 -26.66 13.24 -8.28
N ALA A 304 -27.03 13.52 -9.53
CA ALA A 304 -27.79 14.74 -9.85
C ALA A 304 -29.05 14.73 -8.97
N GLY A 305 -29.15 15.71 -8.08
CA GLY A 305 -30.34 15.87 -7.23
C GLY A 305 -31.59 16.02 -8.10
N PRO A 306 -32.77 15.58 -7.62
CA PRO A 306 -34.00 15.73 -8.35
C PRO A 306 -34.57 17.16 -8.18
N ASP A 307 -33.85 18.19 -8.73
CA ASP A 307 -34.44 19.54 -8.76
C ASP A 307 -33.73 20.42 -9.81
N ALA A 308 -34.18 20.31 -11.03
CA ALA A 308 -34.22 21.41 -11.99
C ALA A 308 -35.24 21.12 -13.09
N ALA A 309 -36.43 20.68 -12.68
CA ALA A 309 -37.59 20.66 -13.59
C ALA A 309 -38.69 21.52 -12.96
N GLY A 310 -38.85 22.74 -13.40
CA GLY A 310 -40.04 23.49 -13.14
C GLY A 310 -39.76 24.91 -12.65
N ASP A 311 -39.60 25.84 -13.55
CA ASP A 311 -40.48 27.01 -13.61
C ASP A 311 -40.24 27.74 -14.93
N GLN A 312 -40.92 27.27 -15.96
CA GLN A 312 -41.25 28.14 -17.09
C GLN A 312 -42.66 28.63 -16.83
N ALA A 313 -42.78 29.67 -15.99
CA ALA A 313 -44.00 30.44 -15.91
C ALA A 313 -44.19 31.21 -17.22
N ALA A 314 -45.26 30.86 -17.90
CA ALA A 314 -45.80 31.57 -19.07
C ALA A 314 -46.04 33.03 -18.74
N ALA A 315 -45.53 33.93 -19.56
CA ALA A 315 -45.96 35.33 -19.60
C ALA A 315 -47.27 35.41 -20.37
N PRO A 316 -48.29 36.12 -19.87
CA PRO A 316 -49.49 36.41 -20.63
C PRO A 316 -49.31 37.60 -21.57
N CYS A 317 -50.04 37.58 -22.65
CA CYS A 317 -50.23 38.53 -23.80
C CYS A 317 -49.77 39.95 -23.64
#